data_8cd98dd9f3b046d1345605b34ebe8763
#
_entry.id   8cd98dd9f3b046d1345605b34ebe8763
#
_cell.length_a   1.000
_cell.length_b   1.000
_cell.length_c   1.000
_cell.angle_alpha   90.00
_cell.angle_beta   90.00
_cell.angle_gamma   90.00
#
_symmetry.space_group_name_H-M   'P 1'
#
loop_
_entity.id
_entity.type
_entity.pdbx_description
1 polymer ?
#
loop_
_entity_poly.entity_id
_entity_poly.type
_entity_poly.pdbx_seq_one_letter_code
_entity_poly.pdbx_strand_id
1 'polypeptide(L)'
;IGVSTLEAMAYPLSMLNGIICAVMDARCQQVYHALFRVNGIEVERVCDDCAVAISDLAESLQQYSNETIYLVGDGAKLCYESEAFQPLQVRLVAEHLQYQRAVGVAQCAALHLKQEDCTVTAEQLAPVYLRLPQAERELKKKLEGTT
;
A
#
# COMPACT_ATOMS: atom_id res chain seq x y z
N ILE A 1 -1.93 -19.15 4.20
CA ILE A 1 -1.11 -17.99 4.57
C ILE A 1 -1.78 -16.75 4.02
N GLY A 2 -2.12 -15.79 4.89
CA GLY A 2 -2.58 -14.48 4.49
C GLY A 2 -1.41 -13.64 3.96
N VAL A 3 -1.62 -12.95 2.84
CA VAL A 3 -0.63 -12.03 2.25
C VAL A 3 -1.30 -10.69 2.02
N SER A 4 -0.66 -9.61 2.45
CA SER A 4 -1.11 -8.26 2.13
C SER A 4 -1.05 -8.03 0.62
N THR A 5 -2.13 -7.49 0.06
CA THR A 5 -2.18 -7.11 -1.36
C THR A 5 -1.11 -6.05 -1.69
N LEU A 6 -0.90 -5.09 -0.79
CA LEU A 6 0.11 -4.04 -0.95
C LEU A 6 1.53 -4.62 -0.91
N GLU A 7 1.79 -5.57 -0.03
CA GLU A 7 3.04 -6.29 0.04
C GLU A 7 3.30 -7.11 -1.24
N ALA A 8 2.29 -7.84 -1.72
CA ALA A 8 2.39 -8.63 -2.94
C ALA A 8 2.69 -7.79 -4.21
N MET A 9 2.39 -6.49 -4.19
CA MET A 9 2.77 -5.55 -5.26
C MET A 9 4.21 -5.06 -5.11
N ALA A 10 4.72 -4.93 -3.89
CA ALA A 10 6.05 -4.40 -3.62
C ALA A 10 7.18 -5.42 -3.87
N TYR A 11 7.01 -6.67 -3.45
CA TYR A 11 8.08 -7.69 -3.53
C TYR A 11 8.62 -7.96 -4.93
N PRO A 12 7.80 -8.03 -6.00
CA PRO A 12 8.32 -8.19 -7.36
C PRO A 12 9.22 -7.03 -7.84
N LEU A 13 9.24 -5.92 -7.10
CA LEU A 13 10.04 -4.71 -7.39
C LEU A 13 11.34 -4.66 -6.59
N SER A 14 11.76 -5.76 -5.98
CA SER A 14 12.98 -5.85 -5.14
C SER A 14 14.28 -5.51 -5.88
N MET A 15 14.26 -5.37 -7.22
CA MET A 15 15.40 -4.88 -7.99
C MET A 15 15.54 -3.34 -8.00
N LEU A 16 14.55 -2.60 -7.49
CA LEU A 16 14.56 -1.14 -7.45
C LEU A 16 15.07 -0.67 -6.09
N ASN A 17 16.11 0.16 -6.06
CA ASN A 17 16.58 0.77 -4.80
C ASN A 17 15.77 2.03 -4.50
N GLY A 18 15.32 2.19 -3.26
CA GLY A 18 14.54 3.33 -2.78
C GLY A 18 13.28 2.91 -2.03
N ILE A 19 12.29 3.79 -2.03
CA ILE A 19 11.00 3.55 -1.38
C ILE A 19 9.97 3.06 -2.40
N ILE A 20 9.36 1.92 -2.14
CA ILE A 20 8.19 1.46 -2.88
C ILE A 20 6.96 1.86 -2.08
N CYS A 21 6.15 2.72 -2.65
CA CYS A 21 4.85 3.12 -2.14
C CYS A 21 3.78 2.33 -2.90
N ALA A 22 3.31 1.24 -2.31
CA ALA A 22 2.21 0.46 -2.84
C ALA A 22 0.90 1.15 -2.47
N VAL A 23 0.06 1.46 -3.47
CA VAL A 23 -1.18 2.22 -3.28
C VAL A 23 -2.34 1.63 -4.06
N MET A 24 -3.50 1.56 -3.41
CA MET A 24 -4.77 1.17 -4.04
C MET A 24 -5.81 2.28 -3.83
N ASP A 25 -6.61 2.56 -4.86
CA ASP A 25 -7.69 3.56 -4.79
C ASP A 25 -8.75 3.15 -3.74
N ALA A 26 -8.85 3.93 -2.67
CA ALA A 26 -9.86 3.75 -1.62
C ALA A 26 -11.08 4.67 -1.82
N ARG A 27 -11.19 5.32 -3.00
CA ARG A 27 -12.20 6.32 -3.36
C ARG A 27 -12.15 7.61 -2.50
N CYS A 28 -12.84 8.66 -2.96
CA CYS A 28 -12.97 9.93 -2.24
C CYS A 28 -11.60 10.55 -1.88
N GLN A 29 -10.66 10.62 -2.82
CA GLN A 29 -9.31 11.17 -2.61
C GLN A 29 -8.53 10.48 -1.47
N GLN A 30 -8.80 9.21 -1.24
CA GLN A 30 -8.09 8.37 -0.28
C GLN A 30 -7.50 7.15 -0.97
N VAL A 31 -6.44 6.63 -0.38
CA VAL A 31 -5.77 5.41 -0.83
C VAL A 31 -5.52 4.46 0.34
N TYR A 32 -5.56 3.16 0.05
CA TYR A 32 -4.90 2.17 0.89
C TYR A 32 -3.43 2.18 0.51
N HIS A 33 -2.53 2.22 1.48
CA HIS A 33 -1.11 2.19 1.19
C HIS A 33 -0.31 1.40 2.21
N ALA A 34 0.87 0.98 1.77
CA ALA A 34 1.99 0.54 2.60
C ALA A 34 3.30 0.98 1.95
N LEU A 35 4.31 1.20 2.77
CA LEU A 35 5.65 1.60 2.33
C LEU A 35 6.64 0.48 2.57
N PHE A 36 7.53 0.31 1.61
CA PHE A 36 8.60 -0.68 1.68
C PHE A 36 9.91 -0.01 1.26
N ARG A 37 10.97 -0.26 2.02
CA ARG A 37 12.32 0.14 1.64
C ARG A 37 13.00 -1.02 0.92
N VAL A 38 13.59 -0.74 -0.22
CA VAL A 38 14.37 -1.71 -0.97
C VAL A 38 15.83 -1.28 -1.02
N ASN A 39 16.69 -2.19 -0.61
CA ASN A 39 18.15 -2.02 -0.67
C ASN A 39 18.77 -3.32 -1.19
N GLY A 40 19.18 -3.31 -2.44
CA GLY A 40 19.62 -4.53 -3.12
C GLY A 40 18.47 -5.49 -3.36
N ILE A 41 18.49 -6.66 -2.71
CA ILE A 41 17.43 -7.68 -2.79
C ILE A 41 16.54 -7.72 -1.54
N GLU A 42 16.87 -6.92 -0.54
CA GLU A 42 16.11 -6.87 0.72
C GLU A 42 14.92 -5.91 0.57
N VAL A 43 13.76 -6.39 0.98
CA VAL A 43 12.52 -5.61 1.02
C VAL A 43 12.08 -5.55 2.48
N GLU A 44 12.18 -4.38 3.07
CA GLU A 44 11.77 -4.10 4.45
C GLU A 44 10.45 -3.33 4.44
N ARG A 45 9.46 -3.80 5.21
CA ARG A 45 8.23 -3.07 5.42
C ARG A 45 8.50 -1.87 6.34
N VAL A 46 8.14 -0.67 5.90
CA VAL A 46 8.33 0.58 6.63
C VAL A 46 7.11 0.96 7.45
N CYS A 47 5.90 0.67 6.94
CA CYS A 47 4.65 0.92 7.66
C CYS A 47 3.62 -0.18 7.37
N ASP A 48 2.66 -0.32 8.29
CA ASP A 48 1.52 -1.21 8.12
C ASP A 48 0.57 -0.71 7.04
N ASP A 49 -0.26 -1.65 6.53
CA ASP A 49 -1.34 -1.32 5.61
C ASP A 49 -2.31 -0.35 6.28
N CYS A 50 -2.56 0.80 5.68
CA CYS A 50 -3.49 1.79 6.21
C CYS A 50 -4.24 2.54 5.11
N ALA A 51 -5.27 3.29 5.49
CA ALA A 51 -6.08 4.13 4.61
C ALA A 51 -5.90 5.59 5.00
N VAL A 52 -5.46 6.43 4.06
CA VAL A 52 -5.18 7.85 4.30
C VAL A 52 -5.65 8.72 3.13
N ALA A 53 -5.75 10.03 3.35
CA ALA A 53 -5.92 10.97 2.25
C ALA A 53 -4.64 11.05 1.40
N ILE A 54 -4.78 11.33 0.10
CA ILE A 54 -3.63 11.47 -0.81
C ILE A 54 -2.69 12.58 -0.34
N SER A 55 -3.23 13.68 0.20
CA SER A 55 -2.45 14.78 0.78
C SER A 55 -1.58 14.33 1.94
N ASP A 56 -2.17 13.55 2.86
CA ASP A 56 -1.49 13.10 4.07
C ASP A 56 -0.38 12.09 3.73
N LEU A 57 -0.64 11.24 2.71
CA LEU A 57 0.38 10.34 2.18
C LEU A 57 1.55 11.13 1.59
N ALA A 58 1.26 12.16 0.77
CA ALA A 58 2.30 13.00 0.18
C ALA A 58 3.14 13.72 1.24
N GLU A 59 2.51 14.23 2.30
CA GLU A 59 3.19 14.84 3.43
C GLU A 59 4.11 13.82 4.14
N SER A 60 3.61 12.63 4.42
CA SER A 60 4.39 11.56 5.06
C SER A 60 5.60 11.12 4.22
N LEU A 61 5.50 11.21 2.90
CA LEU A 61 6.58 10.84 1.98
C LEU A 61 7.70 11.89 1.89
N GLN A 62 7.51 13.11 2.39
CA GLN A 62 8.53 14.16 2.36
C GLN A 62 9.81 13.77 3.11
N GLN A 63 9.71 12.95 4.15
CA GLN A 63 10.87 12.43 4.88
C GLN A 63 11.81 11.58 3.99
N TYR A 64 11.32 11.10 2.84
CA TYR A 64 12.08 10.31 1.86
C TYR A 64 12.44 11.13 0.61
N SER A 65 12.40 12.47 0.67
CA SER A 65 12.65 13.36 -0.46
C SER A 65 14.03 13.19 -1.10
N ASN A 66 14.99 12.62 -0.39
CA ASN A 66 16.33 12.30 -0.89
C ASN A 66 16.43 10.90 -1.54
N GLU A 67 15.36 10.12 -1.53
CA GLU A 67 15.28 8.79 -2.11
C GLU A 67 14.35 8.79 -3.33
N THR A 68 14.54 7.85 -4.24
CA THR A 68 13.55 7.65 -5.31
C THR A 68 12.34 6.91 -4.73
N ILE A 69 11.15 7.47 -4.94
CA ILE A 69 9.89 6.86 -4.54
C ILE A 69 9.23 6.25 -5.77
N TYR A 70 8.93 4.96 -5.72
CA TYR A 70 8.24 4.23 -6.78
C TYR A 70 6.78 3.99 -6.38
N LEU A 71 5.85 4.48 -7.19
CA LEU A 71 4.42 4.25 -7.00
C LEU A 71 3.98 3.00 -7.76
N VAL A 72 3.30 2.07 -7.08
CA VAL A 72 2.76 0.84 -7.64
C VAL A 72 1.33 0.61 -7.13
N GLY A 73 0.48 0.02 -7.96
CA GLY A 73 -0.93 -0.26 -7.68
C GLY A 73 -1.89 0.61 -8.50
N ASP A 74 -3.19 0.30 -8.42
CA ASP A 74 -4.23 1.00 -9.17
C ASP A 74 -4.46 2.46 -8.71
N GLY A 75 -4.04 2.80 -7.47
CA GLY A 75 -4.01 4.17 -6.95
C GLY A 75 -2.77 4.97 -7.37
N ALA A 76 -1.74 4.34 -7.98
CA ALA A 76 -0.46 4.97 -8.28
C ALA A 76 -0.59 6.19 -9.20
N LYS A 77 -1.38 6.07 -10.28
CA LYS A 77 -1.62 7.16 -11.22
C LYS A 77 -2.37 8.32 -10.56
N LEU A 78 -3.36 8.02 -9.73
CA LEU A 78 -4.13 9.02 -8.99
C LEU A 78 -3.23 9.84 -8.05
N CYS A 79 -2.30 9.20 -7.34
CA CYS A 79 -1.31 9.88 -6.53
C CYS A 79 -0.35 10.71 -7.39
N TYR A 80 0.20 10.12 -8.46
CA TYR A 80 1.17 10.77 -9.34
C TYR A 80 0.63 12.07 -9.98
N GLU A 81 -0.64 12.09 -10.37
CA GLU A 81 -1.31 13.23 -10.98
C GLU A 81 -1.81 14.26 -9.94
N SER A 82 -1.76 13.95 -8.65
CA SER A 82 -2.18 14.86 -7.59
C SER A 82 -1.17 15.98 -7.39
N GLU A 83 -1.66 17.22 -7.19
CA GLU A 83 -0.83 18.39 -6.86
C GLU A 83 0.04 18.16 -5.62
N ALA A 84 -0.46 17.41 -4.64
CA ALA A 84 0.27 17.11 -3.41
C ALA A 84 1.57 16.32 -3.66
N PHE A 85 1.65 15.55 -4.74
CA PHE A 85 2.83 14.76 -5.09
C PHE A 85 3.84 15.50 -5.96
N GLN A 86 3.50 16.68 -6.51
CA GLN A 86 4.39 17.45 -7.39
C GLN A 86 5.77 17.79 -6.77
N PRO A 87 5.88 18.08 -5.46
CA PRO A 87 7.18 18.35 -4.84
C PRO A 87 8.08 17.14 -4.66
N LEU A 88 7.55 15.92 -4.82
CA LEU A 88 8.24 14.67 -4.53
C LEU A 88 8.91 14.09 -5.79
N GLN A 89 10.05 13.43 -5.61
CA GLN A 89 10.71 12.68 -6.67
C GLN A 89 10.07 11.29 -6.84
N VAL A 90 8.85 11.25 -7.39
CA VAL A 90 8.11 10.02 -7.58
C VAL A 90 8.22 9.50 -9.01
N ARG A 91 8.19 8.19 -9.15
CA ARG A 91 8.19 7.48 -10.43
C ARG A 91 7.08 6.43 -10.45
N LEU A 92 6.34 6.37 -11.54
CA LEU A 92 5.46 5.24 -11.80
C LEU A 92 6.31 4.04 -12.24
N VAL A 93 5.97 2.87 -11.74
CA VAL A 93 6.55 1.62 -12.28
C VAL A 93 5.96 1.34 -13.66
N ALA A 94 6.64 0.49 -14.45
CA ALA A 94 6.15 0.11 -15.75
C ALA A 94 4.75 -0.54 -15.65
N GLU A 95 3.88 -0.26 -16.62
CA GLU A 95 2.46 -0.66 -16.60
C GLU A 95 2.24 -2.14 -16.30
N HIS A 96 3.07 -3.02 -16.87
CA HIS A 96 2.99 -4.47 -16.63
C HIS A 96 3.39 -4.91 -15.22
N LEU A 97 3.96 -4.02 -14.41
CA LEU A 97 4.33 -4.25 -13.00
C LEU A 97 3.40 -3.52 -12.02
N GLN A 98 2.44 -2.73 -12.52
CA GLN A 98 1.61 -1.87 -11.67
C GLN A 98 0.60 -2.63 -10.81
N TYR A 99 0.17 -3.80 -11.22
CA TYR A 99 -0.88 -4.53 -10.51
C TYR A 99 -0.34 -5.73 -9.77
N GLN A 100 -1.06 -6.12 -8.72
CA GLN A 100 -0.72 -7.35 -8.00
C GLN A 100 -0.72 -8.56 -8.95
N ARG A 101 0.20 -9.47 -8.70
CA ARG A 101 0.41 -10.66 -9.53
C ARG A 101 0.54 -11.87 -8.63
N ALA A 102 0.10 -13.02 -9.13
CA ALA A 102 0.20 -14.28 -8.39
C ALA A 102 1.64 -14.60 -7.93
N VAL A 103 2.65 -14.21 -8.72
CA VAL A 103 4.06 -14.37 -8.35
C VAL A 103 4.42 -13.57 -7.09
N GLY A 104 3.92 -12.34 -6.94
CA GLY A 104 4.15 -11.54 -5.74
C GLY A 104 3.52 -12.18 -4.50
N VAL A 105 2.29 -12.66 -4.62
CA VAL A 105 1.62 -13.41 -3.53
C VAL A 105 2.43 -14.64 -3.14
N ALA A 106 2.91 -15.42 -4.12
CA ALA A 106 3.71 -16.61 -3.86
C ALA A 106 5.06 -16.28 -3.20
N GLN A 107 5.72 -15.21 -3.63
CA GLN A 107 6.97 -14.74 -3.02
C GLN A 107 6.78 -14.34 -1.55
N CYS A 108 5.76 -13.53 -1.25
CA CYS A 108 5.44 -13.13 0.13
C CYS A 108 5.09 -14.36 0.99
N ALA A 109 4.22 -15.24 0.49
CA ALA A 109 3.85 -16.46 1.21
C ALA A 109 5.08 -17.36 1.51
N ALA A 110 6.00 -17.52 0.56
CA ALA A 110 7.23 -18.29 0.75
C ALA A 110 8.18 -17.65 1.79
N LEU A 111 8.17 -16.34 1.91
CA LEU A 111 8.95 -15.63 2.94
C LEU A 111 8.28 -15.76 4.32
N HIS A 112 6.96 -15.60 4.38
CA HIS A 112 6.20 -15.76 5.61
C HIS A 112 6.30 -17.18 6.18
N LEU A 113 6.38 -18.22 5.32
CA LEU A 113 6.59 -19.61 5.76
C LEU A 113 7.86 -19.83 6.59
N LYS A 114 8.82 -18.92 6.53
CA LYS A 114 10.05 -18.98 7.33
C LYS A 114 9.85 -18.41 8.74
N GLN A 115 8.71 -17.80 9.00
CA GLN A 115 8.36 -17.21 10.30
C GLN A 115 7.48 -18.21 11.07
N GLU A 116 7.64 -18.26 12.38
CA GLU A 116 6.76 -19.02 13.25
C GLU A 116 5.34 -18.43 13.23
N ASP A 117 4.32 -19.28 13.38
CA ASP A 117 2.90 -18.91 13.47
C ASP A 117 2.31 -18.14 12.25
N CYS A 118 2.90 -18.31 11.07
CA CYS A 118 2.42 -17.63 9.86
C CYS A 118 1.20 -18.31 9.19
N THR A 119 0.83 -19.52 9.61
CA THR A 119 -0.27 -20.28 9.02
C THR A 119 -1.53 -20.19 9.86
N VAL A 120 -2.66 -20.07 9.17
CA VAL A 120 -3.99 -20.03 9.79
C VAL A 120 -4.91 -21.06 9.13
N THR A 121 -5.98 -21.49 9.80
CA THR A 121 -7.00 -22.33 9.18
C THR A 121 -7.83 -21.52 8.17
N ALA A 122 -8.56 -22.22 7.29
CA ALA A 122 -9.42 -21.56 6.31
C ALA A 122 -10.50 -20.67 6.98
N GLU A 123 -11.00 -21.10 8.15
CA GLU A 123 -11.99 -20.35 8.92
C GLU A 123 -11.41 -19.08 9.57
N GLN A 124 -10.11 -19.07 9.87
CA GLN A 124 -9.41 -17.95 10.48
C GLN A 124 -8.93 -16.93 9.44
N LEU A 125 -8.80 -17.37 8.18
CA LEU A 125 -8.38 -16.46 7.12
C LEU A 125 -9.51 -15.52 6.74
N ALA A 126 -9.37 -14.26 7.10
CA ALA A 126 -10.34 -13.22 6.81
C ALA A 126 -9.69 -12.00 6.14
N PRO A 127 -10.39 -11.27 5.26
CA PRO A 127 -9.89 -10.02 4.72
C PRO A 127 -9.73 -8.97 5.82
N VAL A 128 -8.67 -8.16 5.71
CA VAL A 128 -8.46 -7.02 6.60
C VAL A 128 -9.14 -5.79 6.01
N TYR A 129 -10.18 -5.29 6.69
CA TYR A 129 -10.90 -4.09 6.29
C TYR A 129 -10.29 -2.85 6.97
N LEU A 130 -9.50 -2.10 6.23
CA LEU A 130 -8.83 -0.87 6.70
C LEU A 130 -9.77 0.35 6.80
N ARG A 131 -10.96 0.26 6.21
CA ARG A 131 -12.00 1.30 6.27
C ARG A 131 -13.34 0.69 6.62
N LEU A 132 -14.12 1.42 7.40
CA LEU A 132 -15.54 1.08 7.62
C LEU A 132 -16.32 1.18 6.31
N PRO A 133 -17.33 0.32 6.09
CA PRO A 133 -18.24 0.41 4.97
C PRO A 133 -18.83 1.82 4.82
N GLN A 134 -19.13 2.24 3.58
CA GLN A 134 -19.64 3.60 3.32
C GLN A 134 -20.91 3.90 4.12
N ALA A 135 -21.81 2.93 4.22
CA ALA A 135 -23.06 3.08 4.98
C ALA A 135 -22.82 3.36 6.48
N GLU A 136 -21.85 2.69 7.09
CA GLU A 136 -21.47 2.94 8.49
C GLU A 136 -20.82 4.32 8.68
N ARG A 137 -19.98 4.74 7.74
CA ARG A 137 -19.35 6.08 7.76
C ARG A 137 -20.40 7.20 7.63
N GLU A 138 -21.38 7.01 6.74
CA GLU A 138 -22.47 7.96 6.56
C GLU A 138 -23.40 8.01 7.78
N LEU A 139 -23.68 6.85 8.39
CA LEU A 139 -24.44 6.77 9.62
C LEU A 139 -23.73 7.49 10.77
N LYS A 140 -22.43 7.25 10.92
CA LYS A 140 -21.61 7.90 11.95
C LYS A 140 -21.59 9.43 11.78
N LYS A 141 -21.42 9.92 10.56
CA LYS A 141 -21.47 11.36 10.25
C LYS A 141 -22.85 11.98 10.58
N LYS A 142 -23.93 11.27 10.30
CA LYS A 142 -25.29 11.74 10.64
C LYS A 142 -25.51 11.81 12.15
N LEU A 143 -24.98 10.88 12.90
CA LEU A 143 -25.08 10.86 14.37
C LEU A 143 -24.23 11.96 15.02
N GLU A 144 -23.02 12.21 14.50
CA GLU A 144 -22.12 13.25 14.99
C GLU A 144 -22.52 14.67 14.57
N GLY A 145 -23.25 14.83 13.45
CA GLY A 145 -23.74 16.13 12.94
C GLY A 145 -25.11 16.55 13.51
N THR A 146 -25.67 15.79 14.46
CA THR A 146 -26.98 16.08 15.10
C THR A 146 -26.82 16.63 16.53
N THR A 147 -25.60 17.10 16.90
CA THR A 147 -25.32 17.74 18.20
C THR A 147 -25.13 19.23 18.04
#